data_68bb53efaf2fa61e93512e95f70967ee
#
_entry.id   68bb53efaf2fa61e93512e95f70967ee
#
_cell.length_a   1.000
_cell.length_b   1.000
_cell.length_c   1.000
_cell.angle_alpha   90.00
_cell.angle_beta   90.00
_cell.angle_gamma   90.00
#
_symmetry.space_group_name_H-M   'P 1'
#
loop_
_entity.id
_entity.type
_entity.pdbx_description
1 polymer ?
#
loop_
_entity_poly.entity_id
_entity_poly.type
_entity_poly.pdbx_seq_one_letter_code
_entity_poly.pdbx_strand_id
1 'polypeptide(L)'
;DKMALYKGNPFAKAALDVAWWGLESRRTGTPLHRLLGASRDQVVVGADFGVMDNIDDLLEDIGSAVDEGFPRIKLKFRPGWDLPMLRRVRESFPDQVFHIDCNSGYTLDDRAIFREVDQLGLAMIEQPLPHDDLLDHAELQAELDTPICLDESIVSVHRTHQACKIGACGWINIKPGRVGGLTNAVAIHDVCQQAGIPCWVGGMLESATGSAACVALAMLDNFTYPADIFPSARFYHQDLATPPLELVPDNQGCPSVVASNELPDPVPERLEQLTLQTATIG
;
A
#
# COMPACT_ATOMS: atom_id res chain seq x y z
N ASP A 1 4.07 -1.79 -25.85
CA ASP A 1 4.84 -1.57 -24.62
C ASP A 1 6.34 -1.80 -24.85
N LYS A 2 7.09 -0.68 -25.10
CA LYS A 2 8.54 -0.74 -25.35
C LYS A 2 9.33 -1.16 -24.09
N MET A 3 8.80 -0.87 -22.89
CA MET A 3 9.47 -1.20 -21.62
C MET A 3 9.37 -2.70 -21.28
N ALA A 4 8.45 -3.44 -21.87
CA ALA A 4 8.29 -4.88 -21.64
C ALA A 4 9.50 -5.70 -22.10
N LEU A 5 10.30 -5.18 -23.04
CA LEU A 5 11.53 -5.81 -23.51
C LEU A 5 12.62 -5.89 -22.43
N TYR A 6 12.63 -4.93 -21.51
CA TYR A 6 13.59 -4.88 -20.41
C TYR A 6 13.03 -5.62 -19.19
N LYS A 7 13.77 -6.60 -18.68
CA LYS A 7 13.37 -7.37 -17.49
C LYS A 7 13.79 -6.62 -16.22
N GLY A 8 13.00 -6.77 -15.16
CA GLY A 8 13.26 -6.12 -13.87
C GLY A 8 13.05 -4.59 -13.88
N ASN A 9 13.65 -3.93 -12.90
CA ASN A 9 13.62 -2.49 -12.68
C ASN A 9 12.20 -1.87 -12.63
N PRO A 10 11.24 -2.46 -11.86
CA PRO A 10 9.86 -1.98 -11.87
C PRO A 10 9.73 -0.53 -11.40
N PHE A 11 10.49 -0.10 -10.39
CA PHE A 11 10.44 1.28 -9.90
C PHE A 11 10.90 2.30 -10.95
N ALA A 12 11.96 1.99 -11.72
CA ALA A 12 12.39 2.87 -12.81
C ALA A 12 11.33 2.95 -13.93
N LYS A 13 10.67 1.83 -14.24
CA LYS A 13 9.54 1.81 -15.18
C LYS A 13 8.36 2.60 -14.65
N ALA A 14 8.06 2.47 -13.36
CA ALA A 14 6.99 3.22 -12.70
C ALA A 14 7.22 4.72 -12.79
N ALA A 15 8.46 5.20 -12.60
CA ALA A 15 8.78 6.62 -12.74
C ALA A 15 8.46 7.15 -14.14
N LEU A 16 8.80 6.41 -15.19
CA LEU A 16 8.49 6.78 -16.57
C LEU A 16 7.00 6.72 -16.89
N ASP A 17 6.31 5.70 -16.39
CA ASP A 17 4.87 5.50 -16.58
C ASP A 17 4.07 6.61 -15.87
N VAL A 18 4.40 6.92 -14.62
CA VAL A 18 3.77 8.01 -13.85
C VAL A 18 4.02 9.36 -14.50
N ALA A 19 5.25 9.61 -14.99
CA ALA A 19 5.57 10.85 -15.73
C ALA A 19 4.72 10.97 -17.00
N TRP A 20 4.51 9.87 -17.73
CA TRP A 20 3.66 9.86 -18.93
C TRP A 20 2.19 10.16 -18.57
N TRP A 21 1.66 9.53 -17.53
CA TRP A 21 0.30 9.78 -17.06
C TRP A 21 0.11 11.23 -16.58
N GLY A 22 1.10 11.78 -15.86
CA GLY A 22 1.09 13.20 -15.45
C GLY A 22 1.12 14.16 -16.63
N LEU A 23 1.92 13.86 -17.67
CA LEU A 23 1.94 14.62 -18.90
C LEU A 23 0.59 14.58 -19.63
N GLU A 24 -0.02 13.40 -19.72
CA GLU A 24 -1.32 13.22 -20.36
C GLU A 24 -2.44 13.95 -19.61
N SER A 25 -2.41 13.93 -18.28
CA SER A 25 -3.32 14.69 -17.43
C SER A 25 -3.22 16.19 -17.74
N ARG A 26 -2.04 16.76 -17.78
CA ARG A 26 -1.83 18.17 -18.13
C ARG A 26 -2.23 18.49 -19.57
N ARG A 27 -1.87 17.61 -20.53
CA ARG A 27 -2.19 17.79 -21.96
C ARG A 27 -3.70 17.84 -22.21
N THR A 28 -4.47 17.03 -21.49
CA THR A 28 -5.94 16.92 -21.67
C THR A 28 -6.72 17.86 -20.74
N GLY A 29 -6.08 18.42 -19.71
CA GLY A 29 -6.74 19.17 -18.64
C GLY A 29 -7.66 18.29 -17.78
N THR A 30 -7.46 16.95 -17.83
CA THR A 30 -8.26 15.99 -17.08
C THR A 30 -7.49 15.51 -15.86
N PRO A 31 -8.06 15.58 -14.64
CA PRO A 31 -7.40 15.07 -13.44
C PRO A 31 -6.98 13.60 -13.58
N LEU A 32 -5.80 13.25 -13.04
CA LEU A 32 -5.19 11.93 -13.22
C LEU A 32 -6.14 10.79 -12.80
N HIS A 33 -6.79 10.90 -11.65
CA HIS A 33 -7.72 9.87 -11.17
C HIS A 33 -8.91 9.67 -12.15
N ARG A 34 -9.37 10.74 -12.80
CA ARG A 34 -10.43 10.65 -13.83
C ARG A 34 -9.92 9.95 -15.10
N LEU A 35 -8.68 10.20 -15.50
CA LEU A 35 -8.06 9.48 -16.63
C LEU A 35 -7.90 7.98 -16.33
N LEU A 36 -7.66 7.63 -15.07
CA LEU A 36 -7.60 6.22 -14.63
C LEU A 36 -8.99 5.56 -14.55
N GLY A 37 -10.07 6.33 -14.67
CA GLY A 37 -11.46 5.83 -14.63
C GLY A 37 -12.13 5.94 -13.25
N ALA A 38 -11.54 6.64 -12.29
CA ALA A 38 -12.13 6.77 -10.97
C ALA A 38 -13.29 7.77 -10.92
N SER A 39 -14.27 7.45 -10.07
CA SER A 39 -15.43 8.31 -9.79
C SER A 39 -15.30 9.10 -8.47
N ARG A 40 -14.48 8.63 -7.54
CA ARG A 40 -14.23 9.26 -6.22
C ARG A 40 -13.17 10.33 -6.31
N ASP A 41 -13.18 11.25 -5.33
CA ASP A 41 -12.19 12.32 -5.17
C ASP A 41 -11.43 12.25 -3.85
N GLN A 42 -11.89 11.39 -2.91
CA GLN A 42 -11.34 11.28 -1.56
C GLN A 42 -11.29 9.81 -1.14
N VAL A 43 -10.24 9.43 -0.44
CA VAL A 43 -10.06 8.10 0.15
C VAL A 43 -9.52 8.21 1.57
N VAL A 44 -10.09 7.41 2.47
CA VAL A 44 -9.65 7.30 3.86
C VAL A 44 -8.30 6.57 3.92
N VAL A 45 -7.45 6.99 4.85
CA VAL A 45 -6.15 6.36 5.09
C VAL A 45 -6.11 5.69 6.46
N GLY A 46 -5.20 4.76 6.65
CA GLY A 46 -4.95 4.11 7.93
C GLY A 46 -3.62 4.56 8.53
N ALA A 47 -3.43 4.24 9.81
CA ALA A 47 -2.13 4.36 10.46
C ALA A 47 -1.35 3.04 10.34
N ASP A 48 -0.01 3.12 10.41
CA ASP A 48 0.85 1.96 10.49
C ASP A 48 1.97 2.15 11.52
N PHE A 49 2.30 1.06 12.20
CA PHE A 49 3.33 1.04 13.23
C PHE A 49 4.37 -0.04 12.95
N GLY A 50 5.62 0.38 13.05
CA GLY A 50 6.78 -0.49 12.93
C GLY A 50 6.98 -1.37 14.16
N VAL A 51 8.12 -2.09 14.15
CA VAL A 51 8.62 -2.75 15.36
C VAL A 51 9.18 -1.67 16.29
N MET A 52 8.80 -1.72 17.56
CA MET A 52 9.20 -0.78 18.58
C MET A 52 10.06 -1.46 19.67
N ASP A 53 10.67 -0.69 20.55
CA ASP A 53 11.51 -1.21 21.63
C ASP A 53 10.68 -1.94 22.70
N ASN A 54 9.44 -1.49 22.92
CA ASN A 54 8.52 -2.13 23.84
C ASN A 54 7.05 -1.99 23.39
N ILE A 55 6.18 -2.81 23.98
CA ILE A 55 4.75 -2.85 23.62
C ILE A 55 3.98 -1.67 24.21
N ASP A 56 4.41 -1.13 25.34
CA ASP A 56 3.65 -0.04 26.00
C ASP A 56 3.74 1.25 25.18
N ASP A 57 4.90 1.57 24.56
CA ASP A 57 5.04 2.68 23.61
C ASP A 57 4.16 2.46 22.37
N LEU A 58 4.08 1.23 21.87
CA LEU A 58 3.18 0.90 20.77
C LEU A 58 1.71 1.14 21.13
N LEU A 59 1.29 0.77 22.34
CA LEU A 59 -0.09 1.00 22.81
C LEU A 59 -0.43 2.49 22.93
N GLU A 60 0.53 3.32 23.39
CA GLU A 60 0.37 4.76 23.46
C GLU A 60 0.20 5.37 22.06
N ASP A 61 1.07 4.99 21.11
CA ASP A 61 1.00 5.47 19.72
C ASP A 61 -0.29 5.02 19.01
N ILE A 62 -0.73 3.77 19.24
CA ILE A 62 -2.02 3.28 18.74
C ILE A 62 -3.17 4.10 19.34
N GLY A 63 -3.14 4.37 20.66
CA GLY A 63 -4.13 5.21 21.33
C GLY A 63 -4.25 6.58 20.68
N SER A 64 -3.12 7.22 20.39
CA SER A 64 -3.08 8.50 19.69
C SER A 64 -3.71 8.42 18.30
N ALA A 65 -3.40 7.38 17.52
CA ALA A 65 -4.00 7.18 16.20
C ALA A 65 -5.52 6.91 16.25
N VAL A 66 -5.99 6.18 17.28
CA VAL A 66 -7.43 5.97 17.51
C VAL A 66 -8.12 7.29 17.84
N ASP A 67 -7.52 8.12 18.69
CA ASP A 67 -8.05 9.43 19.06
C ASP A 67 -8.05 10.42 17.87
N GLU A 68 -7.10 10.28 16.95
CA GLU A 68 -7.06 11.01 15.67
C GLU A 68 -8.10 10.51 14.66
N GLY A 69 -8.79 9.40 14.94
CA GLY A 69 -9.86 8.87 14.10
C GLY A 69 -9.41 7.97 12.97
N PHE A 70 -8.20 7.39 13.02
CA PHE A 70 -7.78 6.39 12.02
C PHE A 70 -8.64 5.14 12.11
N PRO A 71 -9.39 4.77 11.04
CA PRO A 71 -10.35 3.68 11.11
C PRO A 71 -9.70 2.28 11.09
N ARG A 72 -8.44 2.18 10.63
CA ARG A 72 -7.67 0.94 10.65
C ARG A 72 -6.21 1.18 11.00
N ILE A 73 -5.59 0.17 11.59
CA ILE A 73 -4.19 0.21 12.02
C ILE A 73 -3.46 -1.03 11.48
N LYS A 74 -2.31 -0.80 10.86
CA LYS A 74 -1.37 -1.84 10.42
C LYS A 74 -0.25 -2.00 11.44
N LEU A 75 0.09 -3.25 11.76
CA LEU A 75 1.14 -3.61 12.69
C LEU A 75 2.19 -4.48 12.00
N LYS A 76 3.45 -4.13 12.13
CA LYS A 76 4.52 -5.04 11.73
C LYS A 76 4.52 -6.27 12.63
N PHE A 77 4.61 -7.45 11.99
CA PHE A 77 4.54 -8.75 12.65
C PHE A 77 5.69 -9.63 12.16
N ARG A 78 6.59 -9.99 13.07
CA ARG A 78 7.77 -10.80 12.76
C ARG A 78 8.18 -11.66 13.96
N PRO A 79 8.99 -12.70 13.77
CA PRO A 79 9.51 -13.49 14.89
C PRO A 79 10.11 -12.61 15.99
N GLY A 80 9.63 -12.80 17.24
CA GLY A 80 10.00 -12.01 18.41
C GLY A 80 9.22 -10.70 18.61
N TRP A 81 8.41 -10.28 17.62
CA TRP A 81 7.46 -9.17 17.70
C TRP A 81 6.14 -9.63 17.04
N ASP A 82 5.48 -10.59 17.66
CA ASP A 82 4.39 -11.39 17.10
C ASP A 82 3.22 -11.58 18.08
N LEU A 83 2.80 -12.80 18.31
CA LEU A 83 1.61 -13.10 19.12
C LEU A 83 1.53 -12.40 20.48
N PRO A 84 2.60 -12.29 21.30
CA PRO A 84 2.54 -11.56 22.57
C PRO A 84 2.15 -10.08 22.40
N MET A 85 2.74 -9.42 21.39
CA MET A 85 2.42 -8.04 21.03
C MET A 85 0.97 -7.94 20.55
N LEU A 86 0.58 -8.78 19.59
CA LEU A 86 -0.73 -8.73 18.96
C LEU A 86 -1.87 -8.98 19.95
N ARG A 87 -1.71 -9.91 20.90
CA ARG A 87 -2.67 -10.15 21.98
C ARG A 87 -2.84 -8.93 22.88
N ARG A 88 -1.74 -8.30 23.30
CA ARG A 88 -1.78 -7.07 24.12
C ARG A 88 -2.48 -5.93 23.38
N VAL A 89 -2.21 -5.75 22.09
CA VAL A 89 -2.89 -4.75 21.26
C VAL A 89 -4.40 -5.04 21.17
N ARG A 90 -4.78 -6.29 20.88
CA ARG A 90 -6.21 -6.66 20.79
C ARG A 90 -6.95 -6.51 22.11
N GLU A 91 -6.32 -6.86 23.23
CA GLU A 91 -6.88 -6.66 24.58
C GLU A 91 -7.12 -5.17 24.89
N SER A 92 -6.19 -4.30 24.48
CA SER A 92 -6.28 -2.86 24.72
C SER A 92 -7.26 -2.14 23.80
N PHE A 93 -7.45 -2.63 22.58
CA PHE A 93 -8.30 -2.02 21.54
C PHE A 93 -9.22 -3.09 20.90
N PRO A 94 -10.23 -3.59 21.62
CA PRO A 94 -11.04 -4.73 21.16
C PRO A 94 -11.84 -4.47 19.89
N ASP A 95 -12.29 -3.22 19.67
CA ASP A 95 -13.17 -2.83 18.57
C ASP A 95 -12.43 -2.24 17.37
N GLN A 96 -11.11 -1.95 17.51
CA GLN A 96 -10.32 -1.35 16.45
C GLN A 96 -10.02 -2.35 15.34
N VAL A 97 -10.09 -1.89 14.08
CA VAL A 97 -9.72 -2.71 12.92
C VAL A 97 -8.19 -2.77 12.80
N PHE A 98 -7.66 -3.98 12.91
CA PHE A 98 -6.24 -4.25 12.73
C PHE A 98 -5.99 -5.19 11.56
N HIS A 99 -4.84 -5.03 10.91
CA HIS A 99 -4.19 -6.08 10.14
C HIS A 99 -2.70 -6.12 10.47
N ILE A 100 -2.07 -7.25 10.19
CA ILE A 100 -0.64 -7.43 10.39
C ILE A 100 0.07 -7.54 9.06
N ASP A 101 1.32 -7.05 9.03
CA ASP A 101 2.21 -7.13 7.87
C ASP A 101 3.48 -7.90 8.27
N CYS A 102 3.62 -9.08 7.69
CA CYS A 102 4.70 -10.00 7.99
C CYS A 102 5.94 -9.80 7.11
N ASN A 103 5.84 -9.04 6.00
CA ASN A 103 6.92 -8.79 5.05
C ASN A 103 7.73 -10.06 4.67
N SER A 104 7.05 -11.15 4.36
CA SER A 104 7.66 -12.47 4.04
C SER A 104 8.49 -13.09 5.18
N GLY A 105 8.18 -12.76 6.43
CA GLY A 105 9.02 -13.13 7.58
C GLY A 105 8.85 -14.56 8.10
N TYR A 106 7.90 -15.33 7.56
CA TYR A 106 7.56 -16.70 7.99
C TYR A 106 7.61 -17.67 6.83
N THR A 107 7.46 -18.96 7.17
CA THR A 107 7.33 -20.06 6.23
C THR A 107 6.07 -20.87 6.52
N LEU A 108 5.70 -21.80 5.66
CA LEU A 108 4.54 -22.67 5.90
C LEU A 108 4.69 -23.54 7.16
N ASP A 109 5.92 -23.80 7.61
CA ASP A 109 6.18 -24.50 8.87
C ASP A 109 5.68 -23.73 10.10
N ASP A 110 5.54 -22.40 9.97
CA ASP A 110 5.04 -21.51 11.03
C ASP A 110 3.49 -21.42 11.08
N ARG A 111 2.77 -22.27 10.34
CA ARG A 111 1.28 -22.25 10.25
C ARG A 111 0.57 -22.26 11.61
N ALA A 112 1.20 -22.83 12.63
CA ALA A 112 0.64 -22.85 13.98
C ALA A 112 0.44 -21.45 14.56
N ILE A 113 1.35 -20.51 14.25
CA ILE A 113 1.26 -19.10 14.65
C ILE A 113 0.06 -18.45 13.98
N PHE A 114 -0.14 -18.70 12.67
CA PHE A 114 -1.24 -18.11 11.92
C PHE A 114 -2.62 -18.63 12.34
N ARG A 115 -2.72 -19.90 12.79
CA ARG A 115 -3.96 -20.43 13.39
C ARG A 115 -4.31 -19.71 14.69
N GLU A 116 -3.33 -19.25 15.48
CA GLU A 116 -3.58 -18.43 16.66
C GLU A 116 -3.94 -16.99 16.29
N VAL A 117 -3.26 -16.41 15.28
CA VAL A 117 -3.59 -15.09 14.71
C VAL A 117 -5.01 -15.05 14.18
N ASP A 118 -5.47 -16.11 13.53
CA ASP A 118 -6.82 -16.26 12.97
C ASP A 118 -7.94 -16.06 14.00
N GLN A 119 -7.67 -16.35 15.27
CA GLN A 119 -8.62 -16.17 16.37
C GLN A 119 -8.68 -14.75 16.93
N LEU A 120 -7.85 -13.83 16.41
CA LEU A 120 -7.74 -12.47 16.97
C LEU A 120 -8.56 -11.43 16.19
N GLY A 121 -9.38 -11.84 15.22
CA GLY A 121 -10.32 -10.97 14.51
C GLY A 121 -9.65 -9.87 13.71
N LEU A 122 -8.61 -10.22 12.94
CA LEU A 122 -7.92 -9.30 12.05
C LEU A 122 -8.65 -9.13 10.72
N ALA A 123 -8.49 -7.98 10.09
CA ALA A 123 -9.04 -7.74 8.77
C ALA A 123 -8.30 -8.54 7.68
N MET A 124 -6.99 -8.73 7.84
CA MET A 124 -6.14 -9.54 6.95
C MET A 124 -4.77 -9.82 7.55
N ILE A 125 -4.06 -10.78 6.96
CA ILE A 125 -2.65 -11.11 7.22
C ILE A 125 -1.88 -10.76 5.95
N GLU A 126 -1.07 -9.68 5.98
CA GLU A 126 -0.33 -9.22 4.80
C GLU A 126 1.01 -9.95 4.69
N GLN A 127 1.25 -10.52 3.50
CA GLN A 127 2.47 -11.17 3.03
C GLN A 127 3.15 -12.06 4.11
N PRO A 128 2.46 -13.12 4.58
CA PRO A 128 3.04 -13.97 5.63
C PRO A 128 4.28 -14.74 5.18
N LEU A 129 4.29 -15.27 3.96
CA LEU A 129 5.28 -16.20 3.45
C LEU A 129 6.18 -15.56 2.37
N PRO A 130 7.26 -16.23 1.90
CA PRO A 130 8.15 -15.73 0.87
C PRO A 130 7.42 -15.22 -0.37
N HIS A 131 7.87 -14.09 -0.91
CA HIS A 131 7.16 -13.36 -1.97
C HIS A 131 7.10 -14.10 -3.32
N ASP A 132 7.97 -15.05 -3.56
CA ASP A 132 8.01 -15.85 -4.78
C ASP A 132 7.18 -17.14 -4.70
N ASP A 133 6.66 -17.49 -3.52
CA ASP A 133 5.86 -18.68 -3.27
C ASP A 133 4.36 -18.35 -3.17
N LEU A 134 3.62 -18.59 -4.24
CA LEU A 134 2.15 -18.51 -4.23
C LEU A 134 1.47 -19.81 -3.81
N LEU A 135 2.15 -20.96 -3.90
CA LEU A 135 1.55 -22.24 -3.61
C LEU A 135 1.32 -22.41 -2.11
N ASP A 136 2.34 -22.12 -1.32
CA ASP A 136 2.23 -22.17 0.14
C ASP A 136 1.26 -21.11 0.69
N HIS A 137 1.17 -19.94 0.03
CA HIS A 137 0.12 -18.95 0.38
C HIS A 137 -1.28 -19.51 0.13
N ALA A 138 -1.51 -20.25 -0.97
CA ALA A 138 -2.80 -20.87 -1.24
C ALA A 138 -3.11 -22.00 -0.24
N GLU A 139 -2.11 -22.77 0.16
CA GLU A 139 -2.27 -23.80 1.19
C GLU A 139 -2.62 -23.17 2.54
N LEU A 140 -1.90 -22.12 2.96
CA LEU A 140 -2.15 -21.41 4.20
C LEU A 140 -3.53 -20.72 4.18
N GLN A 141 -3.91 -20.06 3.08
CA GLN A 141 -5.22 -19.42 2.95
C GLN A 141 -6.37 -20.43 3.08
N ALA A 142 -6.20 -21.65 2.60
CA ALA A 142 -7.23 -22.69 2.72
C ALA A 142 -7.45 -23.16 4.18
N GLU A 143 -6.51 -22.88 5.08
CA GLU A 143 -6.60 -23.25 6.50
C GLU A 143 -7.15 -22.13 7.39
N LEU A 144 -7.20 -20.88 6.89
CA LEU A 144 -7.51 -19.68 7.68
C LEU A 144 -8.83 -19.03 7.25
N ASP A 145 -9.62 -18.57 8.20
CA ASP A 145 -10.80 -17.73 7.96
C ASP A 145 -10.35 -16.26 7.68
N THR A 146 -9.30 -15.78 8.36
CA THR A 146 -8.71 -14.47 8.10
C THR A 146 -8.06 -14.44 6.71
N PRO A 147 -8.46 -13.49 5.84
CA PRO A 147 -7.91 -13.44 4.49
C PRO A 147 -6.42 -13.06 4.50
N ILE A 148 -5.65 -13.75 3.67
CA ILE A 148 -4.29 -13.35 3.32
C ILE A 148 -4.35 -12.19 2.34
N CYS A 149 -3.51 -11.18 2.54
CA CYS A 149 -3.25 -10.10 1.60
C CYS A 149 -1.87 -10.27 0.97
N LEU A 150 -1.80 -10.31 -0.35
CA LEU A 150 -0.52 -10.35 -1.05
C LEU A 150 -0.04 -8.94 -1.39
N ASP A 151 1.22 -8.64 -1.04
CA ASP A 151 1.94 -7.40 -1.33
C ASP A 151 3.16 -7.67 -2.22
N GLU A 152 4.26 -8.13 -1.65
CA GLU A 152 5.53 -8.37 -2.37
C GLU A 152 5.39 -9.43 -3.46
N SER A 153 4.45 -10.34 -3.33
CA SER A 153 4.16 -11.36 -4.36
C SER A 153 3.54 -10.78 -5.62
N ILE A 154 2.90 -9.60 -5.54
CA ILE A 154 2.21 -8.97 -6.66
C ILE A 154 3.14 -8.03 -7.41
N VAL A 155 3.81 -8.57 -8.41
CA VAL A 155 4.83 -7.86 -9.22
C VAL A 155 4.41 -7.66 -10.68
N SER A 156 3.28 -8.23 -11.11
CA SER A 156 2.77 -8.09 -12.48
C SER A 156 1.32 -8.56 -12.60
N VAL A 157 0.64 -8.14 -13.66
CA VAL A 157 -0.71 -8.59 -14.03
C VAL A 157 -0.78 -10.11 -14.13
N HIS A 158 0.25 -10.75 -14.74
CA HIS A 158 0.30 -12.21 -14.89
C HIS A 158 0.38 -12.91 -13.52
N ARG A 159 1.21 -12.40 -12.61
CA ARG A 159 1.35 -12.95 -11.25
C ARG A 159 0.03 -12.83 -10.47
N THR A 160 -0.68 -11.72 -10.65
CA THR A 160 -2.02 -11.52 -10.07
C THR A 160 -3.02 -12.55 -10.56
N HIS A 161 -3.08 -12.79 -11.88
CA HIS A 161 -3.93 -13.87 -12.42
C HIS A 161 -3.62 -15.24 -11.81
N GLN A 162 -2.33 -15.55 -11.61
CA GLN A 162 -1.93 -16.82 -10.97
C GLN A 162 -2.43 -16.88 -9.52
N ALA A 163 -2.20 -15.83 -8.73
CA ALA A 163 -2.63 -15.76 -7.33
C ALA A 163 -4.15 -15.92 -7.18
N CYS A 164 -4.94 -15.19 -7.98
CA CYS A 164 -6.40 -15.30 -8.00
C CYS A 164 -6.84 -16.71 -8.39
N LYS A 165 -6.23 -17.31 -9.43
CA LYS A 165 -6.62 -18.60 -9.95
C LYS A 165 -6.47 -19.75 -8.94
N ILE A 166 -5.43 -19.69 -8.12
CA ILE A 166 -5.14 -20.75 -7.13
C ILE A 166 -5.68 -20.45 -5.74
N GLY A 167 -6.35 -19.29 -5.53
CA GLY A 167 -6.88 -18.92 -4.22
C GLY A 167 -5.80 -18.58 -3.20
N ALA A 168 -4.69 -17.97 -3.65
CA ALA A 168 -3.56 -17.64 -2.76
C ALA A 168 -3.83 -16.49 -1.79
N CYS A 169 -4.94 -15.75 -1.97
CA CYS A 169 -5.26 -14.59 -1.13
C CYS A 169 -6.73 -14.19 -1.21
N GLY A 170 -7.19 -13.46 -0.20
CA GLY A 170 -8.49 -12.78 -0.16
C GLY A 170 -8.39 -11.27 -0.37
N TRP A 171 -7.19 -10.69 -0.32
CA TRP A 171 -6.89 -9.29 -0.55
C TRP A 171 -5.60 -9.09 -1.36
N ILE A 172 -5.50 -7.97 -2.05
CA ILE A 172 -4.26 -7.56 -2.73
C ILE A 172 -3.92 -6.10 -2.41
N ASN A 173 -2.67 -5.89 -1.96
CA ASN A 173 -2.04 -4.59 -1.82
C ASN A 173 -1.35 -4.23 -3.14
N ILE A 174 -1.75 -3.12 -3.78
CA ILE A 174 -1.17 -2.68 -5.03
C ILE A 174 -0.27 -1.47 -4.79
N LYS A 175 1.02 -1.63 -5.10
CA LYS A 175 2.02 -0.56 -5.02
C LYS A 175 2.49 -0.19 -6.44
N PRO A 176 2.14 0.99 -6.96
CA PRO A 176 2.49 1.37 -8.34
C PRO A 176 3.98 1.22 -8.65
N GLY A 177 4.86 1.59 -7.71
CA GLY A 177 6.30 1.42 -7.87
C GLY A 177 6.73 -0.03 -8.11
N ARG A 178 6.18 -0.97 -7.34
CA ARG A 178 6.51 -2.41 -7.42
C ARG A 178 6.03 -3.05 -8.72
N VAL A 179 4.87 -2.66 -9.20
CA VAL A 179 4.26 -3.29 -10.39
C VAL A 179 4.65 -2.62 -11.71
N GLY A 180 5.49 -1.57 -11.67
CA GLY A 180 6.02 -0.91 -12.86
C GLY A 180 5.15 0.22 -13.41
N GLY A 181 4.31 0.83 -12.57
CA GLY A 181 3.56 2.04 -12.87
C GLY A 181 2.05 1.91 -12.76
N LEU A 182 1.36 3.02 -13.02
CA LEU A 182 -0.09 3.13 -12.95
C LEU A 182 -0.79 2.25 -13.99
N THR A 183 -0.23 2.15 -15.20
CA THR A 183 -0.78 1.30 -16.28
C THR A 183 -0.94 -0.16 -15.82
N ASN A 184 0.08 -0.72 -15.22
CA ASN A 184 0.02 -2.07 -14.66
C ASN A 184 -0.85 -2.15 -13.40
N ALA A 185 -0.81 -1.13 -12.54
CA ALA A 185 -1.60 -1.08 -11.32
C ALA A 185 -3.11 -1.09 -11.61
N VAL A 186 -3.57 -0.32 -12.60
CA VAL A 186 -4.97 -0.35 -13.08
C VAL A 186 -5.33 -1.73 -13.64
N ALA A 187 -4.46 -2.31 -14.47
CA ALA A 187 -4.71 -3.65 -15.01
C ALA A 187 -4.78 -4.74 -13.92
N ILE A 188 -3.98 -4.62 -12.85
CA ILE A 188 -4.06 -5.52 -11.68
C ILE A 188 -5.37 -5.29 -10.93
N HIS A 189 -5.75 -4.03 -10.67
CA HIS A 189 -7.05 -3.68 -10.07
C HIS A 189 -8.21 -4.33 -10.83
N ASP A 190 -8.23 -4.24 -12.17
CA ASP A 190 -9.30 -4.80 -13.01
C ASP A 190 -9.34 -6.33 -12.94
N VAL A 191 -8.18 -6.99 -12.91
CA VAL A 191 -8.11 -8.45 -12.70
C VAL A 191 -8.70 -8.84 -11.34
N CYS A 192 -8.35 -8.12 -10.28
CA CYS A 192 -8.86 -8.36 -8.94
C CYS A 192 -10.37 -8.13 -8.86
N GLN A 193 -10.87 -7.05 -9.47
CA GLN A 193 -12.29 -6.74 -9.53
C GLN A 193 -13.07 -7.84 -10.24
N GLN A 194 -12.57 -8.35 -11.37
CA GLN A 194 -13.17 -9.47 -12.09
C GLN A 194 -13.16 -10.77 -11.30
N ALA A 195 -12.13 -10.97 -10.46
CA ALA A 195 -12.02 -12.14 -9.59
C ALA A 195 -12.81 -12.01 -8.26
N GLY A 196 -13.41 -10.84 -7.98
CA GLY A 196 -14.08 -10.56 -6.71
C GLY A 196 -13.14 -10.42 -5.52
N ILE A 197 -11.85 -10.11 -5.78
CA ILE A 197 -10.83 -9.90 -4.74
C ILE A 197 -10.68 -8.38 -4.54
N PRO A 198 -11.00 -7.85 -3.35
CA PRO A 198 -10.82 -6.44 -3.05
C PRO A 198 -9.34 -6.06 -2.97
N CYS A 199 -9.06 -4.78 -3.21
CA CYS A 199 -7.72 -4.22 -3.20
C CYS A 199 -7.61 -3.02 -2.26
N TRP A 200 -6.38 -2.65 -1.96
CA TRP A 200 -6.03 -1.36 -1.36
C TRP A 200 -4.69 -0.88 -1.89
N VAL A 201 -4.42 0.40 -1.77
CA VAL A 201 -3.16 1.00 -2.22
C VAL A 201 -2.19 1.06 -1.06
N GLY A 202 -1.04 0.40 -1.23
CA GLY A 202 0.10 0.52 -0.34
C GLY A 202 1.05 1.62 -0.81
N GLY A 203 1.51 2.43 0.14
CA GLY A 203 2.58 3.39 -0.08
C GLY A 203 3.96 2.80 0.15
N MET A 204 4.94 3.55 -0.29
CA MET A 204 6.35 3.40 0.03
C MET A 204 6.83 4.72 0.67
N LEU A 205 8.03 5.16 0.38
CA LEU A 205 8.58 6.45 0.82
C LEU A 205 8.50 7.47 -0.32
N GLU A 206 7.30 7.65 -0.89
CA GLU A 206 7.11 8.54 -2.03
C GLU A 206 7.25 10.02 -1.63
N SER A 207 7.81 10.83 -2.55
CA SER A 207 7.61 12.27 -2.52
C SER A 207 6.15 12.62 -2.87
N ALA A 208 5.74 13.86 -2.65
CA ALA A 208 4.37 14.31 -2.94
C ALA A 208 3.92 13.98 -4.38
N THR A 209 4.82 14.00 -5.37
CA THR A 209 4.51 13.58 -6.76
C THR A 209 4.12 12.10 -6.83
N GLY A 210 4.89 11.23 -6.18
CA GLY A 210 4.62 9.79 -6.15
C GLY A 210 3.38 9.47 -5.32
N SER A 211 3.23 10.13 -4.15
CA SER A 211 2.05 9.99 -3.30
C SER A 211 0.77 10.40 -4.03
N ALA A 212 0.79 11.52 -4.79
CA ALA A 212 -0.37 11.94 -5.58
C ALA A 212 -0.76 10.92 -6.66
N ALA A 213 0.21 10.20 -7.23
CA ALA A 213 -0.09 9.09 -8.13
C ALA A 213 -0.76 7.91 -7.40
N CYS A 214 -0.31 7.57 -6.18
CA CYS A 214 -0.96 6.59 -5.31
C CYS A 214 -2.37 7.03 -4.93
N VAL A 215 -2.56 8.31 -4.59
CA VAL A 215 -3.89 8.90 -4.31
C VAL A 215 -4.81 8.74 -5.51
N ALA A 216 -4.34 9.11 -6.71
CA ALA A 216 -5.15 8.99 -7.93
C ALA A 216 -5.58 7.53 -8.21
N LEU A 217 -4.69 6.57 -7.98
CA LEU A 217 -4.99 5.14 -8.12
C LEU A 217 -6.03 4.68 -7.09
N ALA A 218 -5.89 5.11 -5.83
CA ALA A 218 -6.77 4.70 -4.72
C ALA A 218 -8.23 5.15 -4.91
N MET A 219 -8.50 6.05 -5.86
CA MET A 219 -9.85 6.49 -6.18
C MET A 219 -10.66 5.49 -7.02
N LEU A 220 -10.04 4.42 -7.56
CA LEU A 220 -10.74 3.36 -8.30
C LEU A 220 -11.63 2.53 -7.37
N ASP A 221 -12.73 1.99 -7.93
CA ASP A 221 -13.84 1.45 -7.13
C ASP A 221 -13.51 0.20 -6.31
N ASN A 222 -12.62 -0.67 -6.80
CA ASN A 222 -12.23 -1.91 -6.09
C ASN A 222 -11.21 -1.70 -4.98
N PHE A 223 -10.72 -0.46 -4.77
CA PHE A 223 -9.93 -0.09 -3.60
C PHE A 223 -10.88 0.23 -2.44
N THR A 224 -11.19 -0.78 -1.63
CA THR A 224 -12.27 -0.72 -0.62
C THR A 224 -11.76 -0.71 0.83
N TYR A 225 -10.44 -0.67 1.03
CA TYR A 225 -9.81 -0.62 2.34
C TYR A 225 -9.00 0.68 2.50
N PRO A 226 -8.89 1.24 3.72
CA PRO A 226 -8.11 2.46 3.94
C PRO A 226 -6.67 2.33 3.44
N ALA A 227 -6.22 3.30 2.64
CA ALA A 227 -4.93 3.24 1.97
C ALA A 227 -3.74 3.48 2.92
N ASP A 228 -2.56 2.98 2.57
CA ASP A 228 -1.27 3.35 3.19
C ASP A 228 -0.68 4.54 2.44
N ILE A 229 -1.28 5.70 2.62
CA ILE A 229 -0.81 6.96 2.04
C ILE A 229 -0.62 7.95 3.18
N PHE A 230 0.60 8.46 3.32
CA PHE A 230 1.01 9.24 4.47
C PHE A 230 1.31 10.69 4.09
N PRO A 231 1.18 11.65 5.02
CA PRO A 231 1.59 13.03 4.77
C PRO A 231 3.09 13.10 4.53
N SER A 232 3.52 14.03 3.67
CA SER A 232 4.93 14.23 3.34
C SER A 232 5.81 14.43 4.59
N ALA A 233 5.29 15.11 5.61
CA ALA A 233 5.99 15.38 6.87
C ALA A 233 6.36 14.11 7.66
N ARG A 234 5.75 12.96 7.35
CA ARG A 234 6.13 11.68 7.99
C ARG A 234 7.54 11.23 7.59
N PHE A 235 7.95 11.52 6.35
CA PHE A 235 9.20 11.00 5.79
C PHE A 235 10.23 12.09 5.53
N TYR A 236 9.81 13.34 5.34
CA TYR A 236 10.65 14.43 4.86
C TYR A 236 10.55 15.64 5.78
N HIS A 237 11.68 16.23 6.14
CA HIS A 237 11.70 17.57 6.70
C HIS A 237 11.20 18.60 5.69
N GLN A 238 11.47 18.35 4.41
CA GLN A 238 11.00 19.12 3.28
C GLN A 238 10.85 18.19 2.08
N ASP A 239 9.64 18.11 1.53
CA ASP A 239 9.35 17.27 0.37
C ASP A 239 10.09 17.78 -0.88
N LEU A 240 10.41 16.86 -1.79
CA LEU A 240 11.05 17.16 -3.09
C LEU A 240 10.11 17.85 -4.07
N ALA A 241 8.83 17.83 -3.83
CA ALA A 241 7.79 18.41 -4.68
C ALA A 241 6.91 19.40 -3.90
N THR A 242 6.08 20.15 -4.63
CA THR A 242 5.14 21.12 -4.06
C THR A 242 3.81 21.10 -4.83
N PRO A 243 2.66 21.19 -4.14
CA PRO A 243 2.49 21.20 -2.67
C PRO A 243 2.84 19.84 -2.06
N PRO A 244 3.21 19.79 -0.76
CA PRO A 244 3.35 18.55 -0.03
C PRO A 244 2.00 17.84 0.11
N LEU A 245 2.01 16.52 0.33
CA LEU A 245 0.80 15.80 0.68
C LEU A 245 0.44 16.06 2.14
N GLU A 246 -0.81 16.38 2.39
CA GLU A 246 -1.38 16.58 3.73
C GLU A 246 -2.64 15.71 3.88
N LEU A 247 -2.93 15.32 5.12
CA LEU A 247 -4.18 14.64 5.45
C LEU A 247 -5.26 15.70 5.73
N VAL A 248 -6.48 15.37 5.33
CA VAL A 248 -7.68 16.15 5.63
C VAL A 248 -8.75 15.23 6.19
N PRO A 249 -9.62 15.71 7.10
CA PRO A 249 -10.72 14.87 7.58
C PRO A 249 -11.73 14.62 6.45
N ASP A 250 -12.30 13.43 6.42
CA ASP A 250 -13.49 13.15 5.62
C ASP A 250 -14.77 13.66 6.31
N ASN A 251 -15.92 13.34 5.75
CA ASN A 251 -17.22 13.74 6.30
C ASN A 251 -17.55 13.10 7.67
N GLN A 252 -16.81 12.06 8.06
CA GLN A 252 -16.96 11.37 9.35
C GLN A 252 -15.86 11.76 10.34
N GLY A 253 -14.92 12.61 9.92
CA GLY A 253 -13.77 13.02 10.70
C GLY A 253 -12.55 12.10 10.57
N CYS A 254 -12.60 11.07 9.72
CA CYS A 254 -11.49 10.15 9.52
C CYS A 254 -10.36 10.81 8.70
N PRO A 255 -9.09 10.57 9.03
CA PRO A 255 -7.96 10.99 8.21
C PRO A 255 -8.07 10.44 6.78
N SER A 256 -7.91 11.31 5.80
CA SER A 256 -8.11 11.00 4.39
C SER A 256 -7.22 11.85 3.50
N VAL A 257 -7.15 11.48 2.22
CA VAL A 257 -6.46 12.24 1.17
C VAL A 257 -7.41 12.55 0.03
N VAL A 258 -7.24 13.71 -0.58
CA VAL A 258 -8.03 14.17 -1.73
C VAL A 258 -7.19 14.12 -2.99
N ALA A 259 -7.78 13.63 -4.08
CA ALA A 259 -7.11 13.61 -5.37
C ALA A 259 -6.85 15.03 -5.87
N SER A 260 -5.60 15.30 -6.22
CA SER A 260 -5.22 16.56 -6.85
C SER A 260 -5.62 16.60 -8.33
N ASN A 261 -5.84 17.79 -8.87
CA ASN A 261 -6.11 17.96 -10.29
C ASN A 261 -4.86 17.67 -11.15
N GLU A 262 -3.68 17.97 -10.61
CA GLU A 262 -2.39 17.74 -11.25
C GLU A 262 -1.42 17.11 -10.25
N LEU A 263 -0.42 16.37 -10.75
CA LEU A 263 0.66 15.89 -9.91
C LEU A 263 1.49 17.09 -9.39
N PRO A 264 1.89 17.08 -8.09
CA PRO A 264 2.79 18.08 -7.54
C PRO A 264 4.08 18.21 -8.34
N ASP A 265 4.55 19.44 -8.55
CA ASP A 265 5.76 19.72 -9.31
C ASP A 265 7.02 19.51 -8.47
N PRO A 266 8.04 18.85 -9.04
CA PRO A 266 9.35 18.80 -8.41
C PRO A 266 9.93 20.20 -8.23
N VAL A 267 10.60 20.45 -7.10
CA VAL A 267 11.29 21.71 -6.82
C VAL A 267 12.76 21.59 -7.25
N PRO A 268 13.18 22.22 -8.37
CA PRO A 268 14.51 22.04 -8.94
C PRO A 268 15.65 22.27 -7.96
N GLU A 269 15.57 23.33 -7.15
CA GLU A 269 16.59 23.70 -6.17
C GLU A 269 16.78 22.61 -5.09
N ARG A 270 15.68 21.97 -4.64
CA ARG A 270 15.75 20.85 -3.69
C ARG A 270 16.36 19.62 -4.31
N LEU A 271 15.99 19.32 -5.56
CA LEU A 271 16.57 18.20 -6.31
C LEU A 271 18.08 18.40 -6.49
N GLU A 272 18.52 19.59 -6.88
CA GLU A 272 19.95 19.91 -7.06
C GLU A 272 20.74 19.72 -5.75
N GLN A 273 20.21 20.26 -4.63
CA GLN A 273 20.85 20.16 -3.31
C GLN A 273 20.99 18.72 -2.79
N LEU A 274 20.06 17.83 -3.17
CA LEU A 274 20.01 16.45 -2.68
C LEU A 274 20.52 15.43 -3.71
N THR A 275 20.92 15.87 -4.90
CA THR A 275 21.49 15.01 -5.93
C THR A 275 22.89 14.55 -5.55
N LEU A 276 23.06 13.25 -5.35
CA LEU A 276 24.36 12.63 -5.03
C LEU A 276 25.17 12.28 -6.28
N GLN A 277 24.50 11.97 -7.38
CA GLN A 277 25.14 11.55 -8.63
C GLN A 277 24.27 11.90 -9.84
N THR A 278 24.91 12.34 -10.91
CA THR A 278 24.27 12.59 -12.21
C THR A 278 24.97 11.78 -13.30
N ALA A 279 24.19 11.19 -14.21
CA ALA A 279 24.69 10.53 -15.41
C ALA A 279 24.02 11.15 -16.65
N THR A 280 24.82 11.44 -17.67
CA THR A 280 24.30 11.86 -18.98
C THR A 280 24.30 10.65 -19.91
N ILE A 281 23.13 10.38 -20.51
CA ILE A 281 22.97 9.30 -21.50
C ILE A 281 22.95 9.98 -22.86
N GLY A 282 23.97 9.66 -23.71
CA GLY A 282 24.11 10.16 -25.06
C GLY A 282 23.18 9.49 -26.08
#